data_267417926ebab5c0fe481c09713755ae
#
_entry.id   267417926ebab5c0fe481c09713755ae
#
_cell.length_a   1.000
_cell.length_b   1.000
_cell.length_c   1.000
_cell.angle_alpha   90.00
_cell.angle_beta   90.00
_cell.angle_gamma   90.00
#
_symmetry.space_group_name_H-M   'P 1'
#
loop_
_entity.id
_entity.type
_entity.pdbx_description
1 polymer ?
#
loop_
_entity_poly.entity_id
_entity_poly.type
_entity_poly.pdbx_seq_one_letter_code
_entity_poly.pdbx_strand_id
1 'polypeptide(L)'
;GSEHVLMLKTDGSLWARGHGRYGELGLGAKVMKHDEFLPVNALKHKHVTVVDCGAHHSAAVTSSGDLYLWGRGFEGQTGHASPALSDEVNKATTGVQLLPKLVAVFVRRPVTSVACGENFTVALTRAGEVWSWGEGQTGQLGYGRVTKQLVPKCVLNKCPRTGAPFADVSCGWSHTLARTSDGDVFAWGFNAYGQLGLGHVQSVHYPTLVTLGPDSKAQFQVDRALAAHNYSAAIVKGDLYTWG
;
A
#
# COMPACT_ATOMS: atom_id res chain seq x y z
N GLY A 1 2.40 7.40 -9.24
CA GLY A 1 3.59 7.79 -8.48
C GLY A 1 3.93 9.25 -8.65
N SER A 2 5.03 9.71 -8.03
CA SER A 2 5.40 11.14 -8.12
C SER A 2 5.72 11.58 -9.55
N GLU A 3 6.37 10.72 -10.33
CA GLU A 3 6.85 11.06 -11.67
C GLU A 3 6.63 9.92 -12.69
N HIS A 4 5.88 8.87 -12.31
CA HIS A 4 5.56 7.74 -13.19
C HIS A 4 4.09 7.34 -13.10
N VAL A 5 3.61 6.70 -14.14
CA VAL A 5 2.22 6.25 -14.30
C VAL A 5 2.22 4.80 -14.75
N LEU A 6 1.42 3.99 -14.09
CA LEU A 6 1.05 2.64 -14.53
C LEU A 6 -0.34 2.68 -15.17
N MET A 7 -0.51 1.95 -16.26
CA MET A 7 -1.78 1.75 -16.95
C MET A 7 -2.08 0.26 -17.04
N LEU A 8 -3.15 -0.17 -16.38
CA LEU A 8 -3.68 -1.51 -16.48
C LEU A 8 -4.77 -1.53 -17.56
N LYS A 9 -4.62 -2.37 -18.56
CA LYS A 9 -5.63 -2.58 -19.58
C LYS A 9 -6.63 -3.67 -19.19
N THR A 10 -7.78 -3.68 -19.84
CA THR A 10 -8.86 -4.65 -19.60
C THR A 10 -8.48 -6.11 -19.89
N ASP A 11 -7.46 -6.32 -20.72
CA ASP A 11 -6.88 -7.65 -21.01
C ASP A 11 -5.89 -8.14 -19.94
N GLY A 12 -5.67 -7.33 -18.88
CA GLY A 12 -4.72 -7.61 -17.79
C GLY A 12 -3.27 -7.28 -18.13
N SER A 13 -2.98 -6.66 -19.27
CA SER A 13 -1.64 -6.20 -19.62
C SER A 13 -1.28 -4.90 -18.90
N LEU A 14 -0.04 -4.81 -18.41
CA LEU A 14 0.46 -3.66 -17.68
C LEU A 14 1.42 -2.84 -18.55
N TRP A 15 1.23 -1.52 -18.51
CA TRP A 15 2.01 -0.55 -19.24
C TRP A 15 2.49 0.55 -18.29
N ALA A 16 3.65 1.16 -18.61
CA ALA A 16 4.25 2.21 -17.77
C ALA A 16 4.79 3.35 -18.63
N ARG A 17 4.78 4.58 -18.08
CA ARG A 17 5.45 5.77 -18.63
C ARG A 17 5.92 6.71 -17.53
N GLY A 18 6.73 7.70 -17.87
CA GLY A 18 7.26 8.72 -16.97
C GLY A 18 8.72 8.53 -16.65
N HIS A 19 9.14 8.99 -15.47
CA HIS A 19 10.52 8.83 -15.01
C HIS A 19 10.74 7.45 -14.36
N GLY A 20 11.90 6.88 -14.61
CA GLY A 20 12.30 5.55 -14.15
C GLY A 20 13.68 5.51 -13.50
N ARG A 21 14.07 6.59 -12.81
CA ARG A 21 15.40 6.75 -12.20
C ARG A 21 15.79 5.59 -11.27
N TYR A 22 14.81 5.03 -10.57
CA TYR A 22 14.99 3.90 -9.65
C TYR A 22 14.37 2.60 -10.19
N GLY A 23 14.04 2.56 -11.50
CA GLY A 23 13.41 1.40 -12.12
C GLY A 23 11.89 1.34 -11.95
N GLU A 24 11.22 2.43 -11.57
CA GLU A 24 9.78 2.53 -11.32
C GLU A 24 8.92 2.01 -12.47
N LEU A 25 9.45 2.10 -13.70
CA LEU A 25 8.75 1.66 -14.91
C LEU A 25 8.75 0.13 -15.10
N GLY A 26 9.64 -0.60 -14.41
CA GLY A 26 9.71 -2.07 -14.54
C GLY A 26 10.21 -2.58 -15.89
N LEU A 27 10.94 -1.77 -16.65
CA LEU A 27 11.37 -2.07 -18.03
C LEU A 27 12.76 -2.76 -18.12
N GLY A 28 13.38 -3.09 -16.98
CA GLY A 28 14.64 -3.84 -16.90
C GLY A 28 15.92 -3.04 -17.15
N ALA A 29 15.84 -1.87 -17.75
CA ALA A 29 16.95 -0.95 -17.92
C ALA A 29 16.75 0.30 -17.06
N LYS A 30 17.82 1.03 -16.71
CA LYS A 30 17.72 2.37 -16.14
C LYS A 30 17.23 3.34 -17.22
N VAL A 31 15.94 3.24 -17.53
CA VAL A 31 15.26 4.18 -18.40
C VAL A 31 14.98 5.42 -17.58
N MET A 32 15.73 6.50 -17.81
CA MET A 32 15.61 7.74 -17.05
C MET A 32 14.27 8.42 -17.25
N LYS A 33 13.70 8.34 -18.47
CA LYS A 33 12.40 8.88 -18.83
C LYS A 33 11.84 8.21 -20.08
N HIS A 34 10.53 8.00 -20.11
CA HIS A 34 9.79 7.59 -21.31
C HIS A 34 8.46 8.32 -21.38
N ASP A 35 8.21 9.05 -22.45
CA ASP A 35 7.01 9.88 -22.61
C ASP A 35 5.80 9.10 -23.12
N GLU A 36 6.03 7.93 -23.74
CA GLU A 36 4.98 7.01 -24.20
C GLU A 36 4.82 5.83 -23.26
N PHE A 37 3.62 5.22 -23.29
CA PHE A 37 3.40 3.97 -22.57
C PHE A 37 4.12 2.80 -23.22
N LEU A 38 4.97 2.11 -22.46
CA LEU A 38 5.63 0.88 -22.85
C LEU A 38 5.10 -0.31 -22.06
N PRO A 39 4.99 -1.50 -22.68
CA PRO A 39 4.54 -2.70 -21.98
C PRO A 39 5.59 -3.17 -20.96
N VAL A 40 5.13 -3.51 -19.76
CA VAL A 40 5.96 -4.14 -18.72
C VAL A 40 6.11 -5.62 -19.04
N ASN A 41 7.04 -5.93 -19.95
CA ASN A 41 7.19 -7.28 -20.54
C ASN A 41 7.49 -8.38 -19.53
N ALA A 42 8.05 -8.06 -18.36
CA ALA A 42 8.27 -9.03 -17.29
C ALA A 42 6.96 -9.66 -16.76
N LEU A 43 5.82 -8.98 -16.96
CA LEU A 43 4.49 -9.44 -16.55
C LEU A 43 3.58 -9.82 -17.74
N LYS A 44 4.09 -9.88 -18.98
CA LYS A 44 3.28 -10.13 -20.21
C LYS A 44 2.45 -11.42 -20.19
N HIS A 45 2.87 -12.43 -19.43
CA HIS A 45 2.16 -13.72 -19.29
C HIS A 45 1.38 -13.82 -17.97
N LYS A 46 1.24 -12.71 -17.26
CA LYS A 46 0.49 -12.61 -16.02
C LYS A 46 -0.74 -11.74 -16.27
N HIS A 47 -1.90 -12.19 -15.84
CA HIS A 47 -3.11 -11.35 -15.84
C HIS A 47 -3.08 -10.47 -14.62
N VAL A 48 -2.68 -9.21 -14.75
CA VAL A 48 -2.66 -8.22 -13.67
C VAL A 48 -4.09 -7.75 -13.40
N THR A 49 -4.46 -7.61 -12.13
CA THR A 49 -5.82 -7.20 -11.70
C THR A 49 -5.82 -5.93 -10.86
N VAL A 50 -4.73 -5.65 -10.14
CA VAL A 50 -4.57 -4.46 -9.30
C VAL A 50 -3.19 -3.89 -9.52
N VAL A 51 -3.10 -2.56 -9.58
CA VAL A 51 -1.83 -1.82 -9.62
C VAL A 51 -1.90 -0.61 -8.72
N ASP A 52 -0.77 -0.25 -8.13
CA ASP A 52 -0.63 1.00 -7.40
C ASP A 52 0.82 1.53 -7.45
N CYS A 53 1.01 2.81 -7.14
CA CYS A 53 2.28 3.51 -7.19
C CYS A 53 2.50 4.33 -5.93
N GLY A 54 3.62 4.09 -5.24
CA GLY A 54 4.17 5.04 -4.27
C GLY A 54 4.96 6.16 -4.94
N ALA A 55 5.71 6.94 -4.18
CA ALA A 55 6.52 8.03 -4.77
C ALA A 55 7.47 7.50 -5.85
N HIS A 56 8.23 6.45 -5.53
CA HIS A 56 9.28 5.91 -6.40
C HIS A 56 9.29 4.37 -6.45
N HIS A 57 8.16 3.73 -6.16
CA HIS A 57 8.01 2.28 -6.32
C HIS A 57 6.64 1.95 -6.90
N SER A 58 6.54 0.76 -7.44
CA SER A 58 5.38 0.27 -8.16
C SER A 58 4.97 -1.11 -7.66
N ALA A 59 3.68 -1.37 -7.69
CA ALA A 59 3.08 -2.62 -7.25
C ALA A 59 2.11 -3.17 -8.29
N ALA A 60 2.05 -4.49 -8.42
CA ALA A 60 1.04 -5.19 -9.22
C ALA A 60 0.62 -6.49 -8.53
N VAL A 61 -0.68 -6.76 -8.51
CA VAL A 61 -1.27 -8.02 -8.09
C VAL A 61 -1.84 -8.73 -9.31
N THR A 62 -1.61 -10.02 -9.43
CA THR A 62 -2.15 -10.85 -10.51
C THR A 62 -3.45 -11.53 -10.09
N SER A 63 -4.18 -12.09 -11.06
CA SER A 63 -5.39 -12.89 -10.81
C SER A 63 -5.16 -14.13 -9.94
N SER A 64 -3.93 -14.67 -9.90
CA SER A 64 -3.52 -15.73 -8.97
C SER A 64 -3.31 -15.23 -7.53
N GLY A 65 -3.19 -13.92 -7.32
CA GLY A 65 -2.87 -13.30 -6.04
C GLY A 65 -1.37 -13.15 -5.79
N ASP A 66 -0.54 -13.29 -6.82
CA ASP A 66 0.89 -13.02 -6.74
C ASP A 66 1.12 -11.50 -6.67
N LEU A 67 1.87 -11.04 -5.67
CA LEU A 67 2.26 -9.63 -5.52
C LEU A 67 3.66 -9.42 -6.07
N TYR A 68 3.79 -8.47 -7.00
CA TYR A 68 5.05 -8.00 -7.56
C TYR A 68 5.32 -6.57 -7.15
N LEU A 69 6.57 -6.27 -6.75
CA LEU A 69 7.03 -4.93 -6.40
C LEU A 69 8.35 -4.64 -7.10
N TRP A 70 8.54 -3.36 -7.48
CA TRP A 70 9.76 -2.87 -8.13
C TRP A 70 9.93 -1.37 -7.92
N GLY A 71 11.05 -0.81 -8.37
CA GLY A 71 11.42 0.58 -8.17
C GLY A 71 12.41 0.77 -7.01
N ARG A 72 12.32 1.91 -6.33
CA ARG A 72 13.15 2.27 -5.17
C ARG A 72 12.81 1.40 -3.96
N GLY A 73 13.84 0.84 -3.31
CA GLY A 73 13.69 -0.08 -2.18
C GLY A 73 14.49 0.29 -0.93
N PHE A 74 15.08 1.49 -0.85
CA PHE A 74 16.02 1.87 0.23
C PHE A 74 15.40 1.88 1.63
N GLU A 75 14.11 2.12 1.74
CA GLU A 75 13.38 2.03 3.01
C GLU A 75 12.74 0.65 3.24
N GLY A 76 12.96 -0.28 2.31
CA GLY A 76 12.37 -1.61 2.34
C GLY A 76 10.99 -1.70 1.68
N GLN A 77 10.45 -0.62 1.08
CA GLN A 77 9.11 -0.56 0.51
C GLN A 77 8.82 -1.63 -0.55
N THR A 78 9.85 -2.20 -1.20
CA THR A 78 9.69 -3.32 -2.14
C THR A 78 9.57 -4.69 -1.46
N GLY A 79 9.86 -4.80 -0.16
CA GLY A 79 9.68 -6.02 0.63
C GLY A 79 10.59 -7.19 0.26
N HIS A 80 11.73 -6.94 -0.42
CA HIS A 80 12.63 -7.97 -0.93
C HIS A 80 13.85 -8.26 -0.02
N ALA A 81 13.94 -7.61 1.14
CA ALA A 81 14.95 -7.93 2.13
C ALA A 81 14.78 -9.37 2.64
N SER A 82 15.88 -9.97 3.07
CA SER A 82 15.85 -11.27 3.73
C SER A 82 16.15 -11.10 5.21
N PRO A 83 15.30 -11.62 6.12
CA PRO A 83 15.60 -11.60 7.56
C PRO A 83 16.87 -12.35 7.94
N ALA A 84 17.34 -13.24 7.06
CA ALA A 84 18.56 -14.04 7.27
C ALA A 84 19.85 -13.30 6.85
N LEU A 85 19.73 -12.12 6.23
CA LEU A 85 20.87 -11.33 5.76
C LEU A 85 21.12 -10.13 6.69
N SER A 86 22.39 -9.69 6.78
CA SER A 86 22.72 -8.46 7.50
C SER A 86 22.08 -7.23 6.83
N ASP A 87 21.94 -6.14 7.59
CA ASP A 87 21.37 -4.88 7.08
C ASP A 87 22.18 -4.32 5.90
N GLU A 88 23.49 -4.52 5.88
CA GLU A 88 24.37 -4.07 4.78
C GLU A 88 24.11 -4.85 3.50
N VAL A 89 23.97 -6.19 3.61
CA VAL A 89 23.63 -7.05 2.46
C VAL A 89 22.22 -6.76 1.97
N ASN A 90 21.25 -6.53 2.87
CA ASN A 90 19.89 -6.15 2.51
C ASN A 90 19.87 -4.81 1.76
N LYS A 91 20.63 -3.79 2.21
CA LYS A 91 20.74 -2.50 1.49
C LYS A 91 21.28 -2.68 0.07
N ALA A 92 22.27 -3.53 -0.12
CA ALA A 92 22.83 -3.80 -1.45
C ALA A 92 21.83 -4.54 -2.38
N THR A 93 21.00 -5.43 -1.82
CA THR A 93 20.05 -6.27 -2.59
C THR A 93 18.67 -5.63 -2.80
N THR A 94 18.27 -4.70 -1.93
CA THR A 94 16.95 -4.07 -1.97
C THR A 94 16.95 -2.66 -2.54
N GLY A 95 18.10 -2.05 -2.76
CA GLY A 95 18.24 -0.63 -3.11
C GLY A 95 17.42 -0.18 -4.34
N VAL A 96 17.47 -0.94 -5.44
CA VAL A 96 16.72 -0.66 -6.67
C VAL A 96 16.32 -1.97 -7.35
N GLN A 97 15.04 -2.11 -7.68
CA GLN A 97 14.50 -3.22 -8.46
C GLN A 97 14.08 -2.72 -9.84
N LEU A 98 14.82 -3.09 -10.89
CA LEU A 98 14.59 -2.61 -12.25
C LEU A 98 13.43 -3.34 -12.96
N LEU A 99 13.07 -4.52 -12.47
CA LEU A 99 12.00 -5.38 -13.00
C LEU A 99 11.02 -5.74 -11.88
N PRO A 100 9.74 -5.97 -12.21
CA PRO A 100 8.78 -6.58 -11.29
C PRO A 100 9.35 -7.85 -10.66
N LYS A 101 9.44 -7.88 -9.34
CA LYS A 101 9.95 -9.00 -8.57
C LYS A 101 8.86 -9.51 -7.62
N LEU A 102 8.66 -10.83 -7.62
CA LEU A 102 7.69 -11.50 -6.75
C LEU A 102 8.06 -11.34 -5.27
N VAL A 103 7.11 -10.95 -4.44
CA VAL A 103 7.30 -10.85 -2.99
C VAL A 103 7.06 -12.23 -2.36
N ALA A 104 8.14 -12.92 -2.02
CA ALA A 104 8.15 -14.33 -1.66
C ALA A 104 7.24 -14.71 -0.46
N VAL A 105 7.06 -13.80 0.50
CA VAL A 105 6.19 -14.01 1.68
C VAL A 105 4.75 -14.35 1.29
N PHE A 106 4.28 -13.88 0.12
CA PHE A 106 2.89 -14.05 -0.33
C PHE A 106 2.67 -15.24 -1.28
N VAL A 107 3.68 -16.03 -1.61
CA VAL A 107 3.56 -17.20 -2.53
C VAL A 107 2.45 -18.19 -2.11
N ARG A 108 2.18 -18.32 -0.80
CA ARG A 108 1.09 -19.17 -0.26
C ARG A 108 -0.01 -18.36 0.45
N ARG A 109 0.00 -17.05 0.27
CA ARG A 109 -0.97 -16.10 0.84
C ARG A 109 -1.44 -15.17 -0.26
N PRO A 110 -2.43 -15.57 -1.06
CA PRO A 110 -2.88 -14.76 -2.19
C PRO A 110 -3.29 -13.36 -1.74
N VAL A 111 -2.71 -12.35 -2.38
CA VAL A 111 -3.03 -10.94 -2.18
C VAL A 111 -4.22 -10.57 -3.05
N THR A 112 -5.15 -9.76 -2.53
CA THR A 112 -6.32 -9.25 -3.25
C THR A 112 -6.22 -7.76 -3.55
N SER A 113 -5.49 -7.00 -2.71
CA SER A 113 -5.29 -5.57 -2.90
C SER A 113 -3.91 -5.16 -2.40
N VAL A 114 -3.36 -4.10 -2.97
CA VAL A 114 -2.13 -3.45 -2.56
C VAL A 114 -2.33 -1.94 -2.59
N ALA A 115 -1.79 -1.24 -1.60
CA ALA A 115 -1.77 0.21 -1.53
C ALA A 115 -0.33 0.68 -1.22
N CYS A 116 0.13 1.67 -1.96
CA CYS A 116 1.46 2.24 -1.83
C CYS A 116 1.37 3.66 -1.24
N GLY A 117 2.04 3.88 -0.11
CA GLY A 117 2.30 5.24 0.38
C GLY A 117 3.56 5.81 -0.25
N GLU A 118 4.10 6.88 0.31
CA GLU A 118 5.31 7.52 -0.23
C GLU A 118 6.46 6.50 -0.36
N ASN A 119 6.86 5.91 0.76
CA ASN A 119 7.97 4.96 0.87
C ASN A 119 7.58 3.71 1.66
N PHE A 120 6.32 3.34 1.70
CA PHE A 120 5.83 2.13 2.35
C PHE A 120 4.75 1.47 1.52
N THR A 121 4.46 0.22 1.82
CA THR A 121 3.48 -0.59 1.11
C THR A 121 2.59 -1.33 2.11
N VAL A 122 1.32 -1.42 1.80
CA VAL A 122 0.32 -2.21 2.53
C VAL A 122 -0.31 -3.21 1.57
N ALA A 123 -0.46 -4.45 1.99
CA ALA A 123 -1.16 -5.49 1.22
C ALA A 123 -2.29 -6.09 2.04
N LEU A 124 -3.37 -6.42 1.35
CA LEU A 124 -4.49 -7.17 1.86
C LEU A 124 -4.48 -8.57 1.26
N THR A 125 -4.49 -9.59 2.09
CA THR A 125 -4.59 -10.98 1.63
C THR A 125 -6.05 -11.41 1.44
N ARG A 126 -6.27 -12.48 0.67
CA ARG A 126 -7.60 -13.11 0.50
C ARG A 126 -8.21 -13.58 1.83
N ALA A 127 -7.38 -13.86 2.83
CA ALA A 127 -7.84 -14.21 4.18
C ALA A 127 -8.31 -13.00 5.00
N GLY A 128 -8.19 -11.77 4.47
CA GLY A 128 -8.52 -10.53 5.16
C GLY A 128 -7.45 -10.04 6.12
N GLU A 129 -6.20 -10.47 5.95
CA GLU A 129 -5.06 -10.02 6.74
C GLU A 129 -4.46 -8.75 6.12
N VAL A 130 -4.16 -7.74 6.93
CA VAL A 130 -3.44 -6.52 6.55
C VAL A 130 -1.97 -6.66 6.89
N TRP A 131 -1.11 -6.46 5.91
CA TRP A 131 0.34 -6.52 6.01
C TRP A 131 0.94 -5.19 5.61
N SER A 132 1.99 -4.73 6.30
CA SER A 132 2.69 -3.47 5.96
C SER A 132 4.21 -3.62 6.05
N TRP A 133 4.94 -2.79 5.29
CA TRP A 133 6.40 -2.72 5.32
C TRP A 133 6.89 -1.44 4.62
N GLY A 134 8.17 -1.13 4.77
CA GLY A 134 8.80 0.08 4.28
C GLY A 134 9.10 1.06 5.39
N GLU A 135 8.97 2.35 5.10
CA GLU A 135 9.18 3.45 6.03
C GLU A 135 8.11 3.46 7.15
N GLY A 136 8.54 3.72 8.40
CA GLY A 136 7.66 3.66 9.56
C GLY A 136 7.83 4.82 10.56
N GLN A 137 8.50 5.90 10.17
CA GLN A 137 8.88 6.99 11.08
C GLN A 137 7.70 7.80 11.63
N THR A 138 6.55 7.78 10.99
CA THR A 138 5.32 8.45 11.43
C THR A 138 4.27 7.47 11.98
N GLY A 139 4.64 6.18 12.12
CA GLY A 139 3.73 5.14 12.59
C GLY A 139 2.82 4.56 11.52
N GLN A 140 3.01 4.93 10.23
CA GLN A 140 2.19 4.50 9.09
C GLN A 140 2.13 2.99 8.88
N LEU A 141 3.04 2.22 9.50
CA LEU A 141 3.05 0.76 9.47
C LEU A 141 2.12 0.10 10.50
N GLY A 142 1.70 0.82 11.55
CA GLY A 142 0.72 0.33 12.52
C GLY A 142 1.25 -0.62 13.62
N TYR A 143 2.57 -0.73 13.82
CA TYR A 143 3.16 -1.64 14.82
C TYR A 143 3.37 -1.03 16.20
N GLY A 144 2.94 0.21 16.44
CA GLY A 144 3.21 0.94 17.68
C GLY A 144 4.66 1.41 17.81
N ARG A 145 5.43 1.32 16.75
CA ARG A 145 6.85 1.72 16.71
C ARG A 145 7.12 2.59 15.50
N VAL A 146 7.99 3.57 15.67
CA VAL A 146 8.45 4.50 14.61
C VAL A 146 9.75 3.98 13.96
N THR A 147 9.70 2.79 13.41
CA THR A 147 10.85 2.13 12.77
C THR A 147 10.47 1.60 11.40
N LYS A 148 11.43 1.61 10.47
CA LYS A 148 11.24 0.96 9.18
C LYS A 148 11.17 -0.56 9.32
N GLN A 149 10.45 -1.18 8.40
CA GLN A 149 10.26 -2.62 8.30
C GLN A 149 10.67 -3.09 6.90
N LEU A 150 11.76 -3.83 6.79
CA LEU A 150 12.34 -4.18 5.48
C LEU A 150 11.62 -5.34 4.77
N VAL A 151 10.80 -6.10 5.50
CA VAL A 151 10.06 -7.25 5.00
C VAL A 151 8.58 -7.14 5.37
N PRO A 152 7.65 -7.70 4.58
CA PRO A 152 6.24 -7.72 4.94
C PRO A 152 6.00 -8.34 6.31
N LYS A 153 5.20 -7.66 7.14
CA LYS A 153 4.76 -8.12 8.44
C LYS A 153 3.27 -7.91 8.61
N CYS A 154 2.57 -8.87 9.22
CA CYS A 154 1.15 -8.77 9.51
C CYS A 154 0.90 -7.75 10.63
N VAL A 155 0.01 -6.78 10.37
CA VAL A 155 -0.46 -5.75 11.32
C VAL A 155 -1.75 -6.20 11.98
N LEU A 156 -2.70 -6.61 11.14
CA LEU A 156 -4.04 -7.01 11.53
C LEU A 156 -4.42 -8.30 10.79
N ASN A 157 -4.76 -9.34 11.54
CA ASN A 157 -5.27 -10.58 10.98
C ASN A 157 -6.81 -10.60 10.90
N LYS A 158 -7.48 -9.85 11.77
CA LYS A 158 -8.94 -9.65 11.83
C LYS A 158 -9.25 -8.34 12.54
N CYS A 159 -10.49 -7.86 12.37
CA CYS A 159 -11.00 -6.73 13.13
C CYS A 159 -10.93 -7.01 14.64
N PRO A 160 -10.27 -6.16 15.44
CA PRO A 160 -10.17 -6.37 16.89
C PRO A 160 -11.51 -6.33 17.61
N ARG A 161 -12.51 -5.63 17.01
CA ARG A 161 -13.83 -5.42 17.61
C ARG A 161 -14.82 -6.52 17.26
N THR A 162 -14.87 -6.95 15.98
CA THR A 162 -15.92 -7.86 15.49
C THR A 162 -15.40 -9.22 15.06
N GLY A 163 -14.08 -9.36 14.87
CA GLY A 163 -13.48 -10.55 14.27
C GLY A 163 -13.65 -10.64 12.75
N ALA A 164 -14.28 -9.64 12.12
CA ALA A 164 -14.47 -9.59 10.67
C ALA A 164 -13.14 -9.50 9.90
N PRO A 165 -13.05 -10.06 8.69
CA PRO A 165 -11.90 -9.88 7.83
C PRO A 165 -11.85 -8.44 7.30
N PHE A 166 -10.64 -7.95 7.00
CA PHE A 166 -10.48 -6.71 6.24
C PHE A 166 -10.83 -6.95 4.77
N ALA A 167 -11.43 -5.93 4.13
CA ALA A 167 -11.94 -6.00 2.76
C ALA A 167 -11.30 -4.97 1.83
N ASP A 168 -10.68 -3.92 2.38
CA ASP A 168 -10.02 -2.88 1.60
C ASP A 168 -8.91 -2.21 2.38
N VAL A 169 -7.88 -1.70 1.66
CA VAL A 169 -6.77 -0.92 2.21
C VAL A 169 -6.46 0.25 1.28
N SER A 170 -6.11 1.40 1.86
CA SER A 170 -5.70 2.59 1.10
C SER A 170 -4.61 3.35 1.85
N CYS A 171 -3.66 3.90 1.11
CA CYS A 171 -2.55 4.67 1.66
C CYS A 171 -2.57 6.10 1.13
N GLY A 172 -2.40 7.05 2.05
CA GLY A 172 -1.95 8.40 1.70
C GLY A 172 -0.43 8.46 1.69
N TRP A 173 0.14 9.66 1.74
CA TRP A 173 1.59 9.84 1.75
C TRP A 173 2.24 9.12 2.94
N SER A 174 1.75 9.34 4.16
CA SER A 174 2.30 8.76 5.40
C SER A 174 1.21 8.30 6.37
N HIS A 175 0.03 7.91 5.87
CA HIS A 175 -1.03 7.33 6.68
C HIS A 175 -1.72 6.18 5.94
N THR A 176 -2.38 5.33 6.70
CA THR A 176 -3.05 4.13 6.20
C THR A 176 -4.50 4.09 6.68
N LEU A 177 -5.39 3.69 5.79
CA LEU A 177 -6.76 3.29 6.09
C LEU A 177 -6.94 1.81 5.78
N ALA A 178 -7.67 1.10 6.64
CA ALA A 178 -8.11 -0.27 6.39
C ALA A 178 -9.59 -0.42 6.75
N ARG A 179 -10.40 -0.95 5.84
CA ARG A 179 -11.83 -1.16 6.02
C ARG A 179 -12.13 -2.64 6.16
N THR A 180 -12.96 -2.98 7.13
CA THR A 180 -13.46 -4.36 7.34
C THR A 180 -14.63 -4.68 6.43
N SER A 181 -14.99 -5.95 6.31
CA SER A 181 -16.15 -6.40 5.52
C SER A 181 -17.49 -5.89 6.04
N ASP A 182 -17.59 -5.58 7.33
CA ASP A 182 -18.75 -5.01 8.00
C ASP A 182 -18.73 -3.47 8.07
N GLY A 183 -17.77 -2.83 7.39
CA GLY A 183 -17.74 -1.40 7.14
C GLY A 183 -17.06 -0.56 8.22
N ASP A 184 -16.39 -1.16 9.22
CA ASP A 184 -15.52 -0.41 10.13
C ASP A 184 -14.26 0.07 9.39
N VAL A 185 -13.85 1.30 9.68
CA VAL A 185 -12.61 1.88 9.14
C VAL A 185 -11.61 2.09 10.29
N PHE A 186 -10.41 1.62 10.08
CA PHE A 186 -9.27 1.87 10.97
C PHE A 186 -8.28 2.78 10.26
N ALA A 187 -7.71 3.73 11.00
CA ALA A 187 -6.69 4.67 10.51
C ALA A 187 -5.47 4.69 11.42
N TRP A 188 -4.29 4.90 10.85
CA TRP A 188 -3.03 5.08 11.59
C TRP A 188 -1.98 5.78 10.74
N GLY A 189 -0.93 6.30 11.38
CA GLY A 189 0.17 7.03 10.76
C GLY A 189 0.14 8.51 11.08
N PHE A 190 0.64 9.31 10.15
CA PHE A 190 0.74 10.77 10.26
C PHE A 190 -0.63 11.43 10.30
N ASN A 191 -0.78 12.48 11.16
CA ASN A 191 -2.09 13.11 11.40
C ASN A 191 -2.05 14.63 11.62
N ALA A 192 -0.98 15.32 11.27
CA ALA A 192 -0.88 16.76 11.56
C ALA A 192 -1.96 17.62 10.87
N TYR A 193 -2.63 17.10 9.85
CA TYR A 193 -3.74 17.77 9.15
C TYR A 193 -5.12 17.17 9.48
N GLY A 194 -5.20 16.22 10.41
CA GLY A 194 -6.46 15.54 10.74
C GLY A 194 -6.83 14.40 9.82
N GLN A 195 -5.92 13.95 8.93
CA GLN A 195 -6.17 12.94 7.90
C GLN A 195 -6.57 11.57 8.43
N LEU A 196 -6.38 11.26 9.71
CA LEU A 196 -6.88 10.03 10.32
C LEU A 196 -8.37 10.09 10.69
N GLY A 197 -8.99 11.29 10.76
CA GLY A 197 -10.40 11.45 11.10
C GLY A 197 -10.76 11.09 12.54
N LEU A 198 -9.80 11.22 13.48
CA LEU A 198 -9.95 10.79 14.88
C LEU A 198 -10.38 11.92 15.83
N GLY A 199 -10.73 13.11 15.30
CA GLY A 199 -11.10 14.30 16.11
C GLY A 199 -9.92 15.02 16.77
N HIS A 200 -8.70 14.68 16.42
CA HIS A 200 -7.46 15.33 16.86
C HIS A 200 -6.40 15.28 15.76
N VAL A 201 -5.27 15.98 15.95
CA VAL A 201 -4.17 16.09 14.97
C VAL A 201 -2.89 15.33 15.38
N GLN A 202 -2.92 14.53 16.44
CA GLN A 202 -1.77 13.72 16.83
C GLN A 202 -1.65 12.46 15.95
N SER A 203 -0.43 12.14 15.53
CA SER A 203 -0.13 10.90 14.83
C SER A 203 -0.41 9.68 15.69
N VAL A 204 -0.90 8.62 15.10
CA VAL A 204 -1.27 7.39 15.80
C VAL A 204 -0.53 6.21 15.19
N HIS A 205 0.12 5.42 16.05
CA HIS A 205 1.04 4.37 15.62
C HIS A 205 0.41 2.97 15.60
N TYR A 206 -0.84 2.85 15.98
CA TYR A 206 -1.64 1.61 15.98
C TYR A 206 -2.92 1.81 15.17
N PRO A 207 -3.45 0.77 14.54
CA PRO A 207 -4.77 0.82 13.92
C PRO A 207 -5.83 1.28 14.92
N THR A 208 -6.43 2.43 14.67
CA THR A 208 -7.43 3.06 15.53
C THR A 208 -8.74 3.22 14.78
N LEU A 209 -9.86 2.85 15.39
CA LEU A 209 -11.19 2.93 14.78
C LEU A 209 -11.55 4.40 14.52
N VAL A 210 -11.97 4.68 13.27
CA VAL A 210 -12.49 5.99 12.86
C VAL A 210 -13.99 6.03 13.15
N THR A 211 -14.42 7.07 13.85
CA THR A 211 -15.85 7.32 14.11
C THR A 211 -16.28 8.53 13.28
N LEU A 212 -17.08 8.29 12.25
CA LEU A 212 -17.63 9.37 11.41
C LEU A 212 -18.91 9.92 12.02
N GLY A 213 -19.02 11.26 12.11
CA GLY A 213 -20.23 11.97 12.54
C GLY A 213 -20.22 12.46 13.98
N PRO A 214 -21.15 13.36 14.35
CA PRO A 214 -21.21 14.02 15.67
C PRO A 214 -21.60 13.09 16.81
N ASP A 215 -22.29 11.97 16.49
CA ASP A 215 -22.65 10.95 17.47
C ASP A 215 -21.66 9.78 17.39
N SER A 216 -20.73 9.73 18.31
CA SER A 216 -19.76 8.62 18.46
C SER A 216 -20.41 7.23 18.66
N LYS A 217 -21.73 7.17 18.80
CA LYS A 217 -22.54 5.94 18.94
C LYS A 217 -23.14 5.45 17.62
N ALA A 218 -23.23 6.30 16.57
CA ALA A 218 -23.73 5.90 15.28
C ALA A 218 -22.60 5.24 14.48
N GLN A 219 -22.61 3.93 14.41
CA GLN A 219 -21.69 3.16 13.58
C GLN A 219 -22.14 3.27 12.13
N PHE A 220 -21.37 4.00 11.33
CA PHE A 220 -21.59 4.07 9.89
C PHE A 220 -20.93 2.86 9.23
N GLN A 221 -21.72 2.11 8.44
CA GLN A 221 -21.15 1.15 7.50
C GLN A 221 -20.55 1.93 6.34
N VAL A 222 -19.21 1.96 6.29
CA VAL A 222 -18.49 2.61 5.20
C VAL A 222 -18.45 1.65 4.00
N ASP A 223 -18.92 2.12 2.85
CA ASP A 223 -18.89 1.35 1.61
C ASP A 223 -17.49 1.34 0.99
N ARG A 224 -16.79 2.48 1.01
CA ARG A 224 -15.40 2.65 0.54
C ARG A 224 -14.66 3.67 1.41
N ALA A 225 -13.37 3.43 1.65
CA ALA A 225 -12.47 4.37 2.30
C ALA A 225 -11.22 4.56 1.43
N LEU A 226 -10.83 5.81 1.20
CA LEU A 226 -9.73 6.19 0.34
C LEU A 226 -8.81 7.18 1.08
N ALA A 227 -7.52 6.97 0.97
CA ALA A 227 -6.49 7.89 1.44
C ALA A 227 -5.70 8.41 0.23
N ALA A 228 -5.35 9.67 0.25
CA ALA A 228 -4.49 10.29 -0.76
C ALA A 228 -3.68 11.40 -0.10
N HIS A 229 -2.41 11.53 -0.44
CA HIS A 229 -1.51 12.54 0.10
C HIS A 229 -1.74 12.79 1.61
N ASN A 230 -2.34 13.92 2.01
CA ASN A 230 -2.62 14.31 3.40
C ASN A 230 -4.12 14.43 3.71
N TYR A 231 -4.99 13.79 2.93
CA TYR A 231 -6.43 13.76 3.16
C TYR A 231 -7.00 12.36 2.99
N SER A 232 -8.20 12.18 3.49
CA SER A 232 -8.94 10.93 3.41
C SER A 232 -10.38 11.18 2.99
N ALA A 233 -11.02 10.17 2.45
CA ALA A 233 -12.41 10.19 2.04
C ALA A 233 -13.10 8.87 2.37
N ALA A 234 -14.40 8.92 2.60
CA ALA A 234 -15.25 7.74 2.73
C ALA A 234 -16.57 7.93 1.97
N ILE A 235 -17.10 6.84 1.45
CA ILE A 235 -18.46 6.76 0.92
C ILE A 235 -19.29 5.97 1.90
N VAL A 236 -20.42 6.56 2.34
CA VAL A 236 -21.36 5.95 3.27
C VAL A 236 -22.77 6.12 2.68
N LYS A 237 -23.41 5.02 2.29
CA LYS A 237 -24.75 5.02 1.67
C LYS A 237 -24.89 5.98 0.47
N GLY A 238 -23.82 6.14 -0.29
CA GLY A 238 -23.76 7.02 -1.46
C GLY A 238 -23.28 8.45 -1.15
N ASP A 239 -23.23 8.87 0.10
CA ASP A 239 -22.73 10.19 0.51
C ASP A 239 -21.21 10.19 0.63
N LEU A 240 -20.56 11.27 0.17
CA LEU A 240 -19.11 11.46 0.25
C LEU A 240 -18.74 12.30 1.48
N TYR A 241 -17.87 11.75 2.30
CA TYR A 241 -17.22 12.41 3.45
C TYR A 241 -15.75 12.60 3.15
N THR A 242 -15.18 13.77 3.48
CA THR A 242 -13.76 14.07 3.32
C THR A 242 -13.20 14.74 4.57
N TRP A 243 -11.94 14.47 4.89
CA TRP A 243 -11.22 15.06 6.03
C TRP A 243 -9.71 15.06 5.80
N GLY A 244 -8.96 15.94 6.52
CA GLY A 244 -7.50 16.09 6.41
C GLY A 244 -7.05 17.49 6.11
#